data_d327da97b75f1c5b76125d2737f5284a
#
_entry.id   d327da97b75f1c5b76125d2737f5284a
#
_cell.length_a   1.000
_cell.length_b   1.000
_cell.length_c   1.000
_cell.angle_alpha   90.00
_cell.angle_beta   90.00
_cell.angle_gamma   90.00
#
_symmetry.space_group_name_H-M   'P 1'
#
loop_
_entity.id
_entity.type
_entity.pdbx_description
1 polymer ?
#
loop_
_entity_poly.entity_id
_entity_poly.type
_entity_poly.pdbx_seq_one_letter_code
_entity_poly.pdbx_strand_id
1 'polypeptide(L)'
;MGNVIAKILKKAGTLGFLFVFSLSQVEGAYAQGARMTVDEFLNQVRKGHQGFQASEKTIEASEQRADEPKLSTRPSLLGTAQYLNDKRETGSPLQGDQMASTSYSLGVKQVTDFGLEAKLLYNHVNMALPGANTAFVPLTNYYTSGPVVELTQSLGRNWLGAETVAAQNVISSQLNANKFGESYKQKQFLAQAESAYWRLAIAREA
;
A
#
# COMPACT_ATOMS: atom_id res chain seq x y z
N MET A 1 19.59 -5.53 40.22
CA MET A 1 19.78 -6.14 38.89
C MET A 1 20.96 -7.11 38.93
N GLY A 2 20.83 -8.25 39.58
CA GLY A 2 22.01 -9.11 39.83
C GLY A 2 21.66 -10.53 40.28
N ASN A 3 20.49 -11.07 39.94
CA ASN A 3 20.09 -12.40 40.48
C ASN A 3 19.37 -13.32 39.49
N VAL A 4 19.36 -13.05 38.20
CA VAL A 4 18.73 -13.89 37.19
C VAL A 4 19.71 -14.69 36.33
N ILE A 5 20.97 -14.28 36.26
CA ILE A 5 21.99 -14.94 35.41
C ILE A 5 22.66 -16.14 36.11
N ALA A 6 22.59 -16.24 37.43
CA ALA A 6 23.24 -17.32 38.20
C ALA A 6 22.44 -18.64 38.28
N LYS A 7 21.23 -18.72 37.72
CA LYS A 7 20.36 -19.92 37.80
C LYS A 7 20.36 -20.80 36.55
N ILE A 8 21.00 -20.38 35.46
CA ILE A 8 21.01 -21.12 34.18
C ILE A 8 22.25 -22.01 34.01
N LEU A 9 23.29 -21.80 34.79
CA LEU A 9 24.56 -22.55 34.65
C LEU A 9 24.75 -23.77 35.57
N LYS A 10 23.68 -24.25 36.23
CA LYS A 10 23.80 -25.38 37.19
C LYS A 10 23.02 -26.62 36.80
N LYS A 11 22.74 -26.84 35.51
CA LYS A 11 22.04 -28.06 35.00
C LYS A 11 22.69 -28.66 33.77
N ALA A 12 24.03 -28.67 33.69
CA ALA A 12 24.76 -29.45 32.71
C ALA A 12 25.50 -30.56 33.48
N GLY A 13 24.73 -31.52 33.98
CA GLY A 13 25.24 -32.75 34.58
C GLY A 13 25.33 -33.81 33.49
N THR A 14 26.54 -34.19 33.18
CA THR A 14 27.04 -35.54 32.85
C THR A 14 25.96 -36.52 32.33
N LEU A 15 25.86 -36.72 31.03
CA LEU A 15 25.36 -37.92 30.42
C LEU A 15 26.38 -38.41 29.39
N GLY A 16 27.11 -39.47 29.81
CA GLY A 16 28.05 -40.20 28.97
C GLY A 16 27.31 -40.80 27.78
N PHE A 17 27.72 -40.41 26.60
CA PHE A 17 27.23 -40.94 25.34
C PHE A 17 28.06 -42.18 24.98
N LEU A 18 27.52 -43.35 25.30
CA LEU A 18 27.99 -44.63 24.75
C LEU A 18 27.58 -44.68 23.30
N PHE A 19 28.53 -44.43 22.39
CA PHE A 19 28.38 -44.54 20.97
C PHE A 19 28.55 -46.06 20.61
N VAL A 20 27.42 -46.78 20.61
CA VAL A 20 27.39 -48.12 20.02
C VAL A 20 27.31 -47.94 18.51
N PHE A 21 28.46 -48.17 17.85
CA PHE A 21 28.56 -48.19 16.40
C PHE A 21 27.97 -49.53 15.91
N SER A 22 26.66 -49.60 15.69
CA SER A 22 26.05 -50.70 14.96
C SER A 22 26.32 -50.46 13.47
N LEU A 23 27.27 -51.23 12.88
CA LEU A 23 27.37 -51.43 11.43
C LEU A 23 26.09 -52.12 11.01
N SER A 24 25.02 -51.39 10.72
CA SER A 24 23.94 -51.87 9.90
C SER A 24 24.45 -51.92 8.46
N GLN A 25 24.53 -53.10 7.91
CA GLN A 25 24.74 -53.34 6.50
C GLN A 25 23.67 -52.56 5.72
N VAL A 26 24.09 -51.49 5.06
CA VAL A 26 23.25 -50.82 4.06
C VAL A 26 23.21 -51.75 2.86
N GLU A 27 22.25 -52.71 2.91
CA GLU A 27 21.81 -53.34 1.68
C GLU A 27 21.33 -52.24 0.76
N GLY A 28 22.04 -52.09 -0.36
CA GLY A 28 21.68 -51.13 -1.40
C GLY A 28 20.29 -51.46 -1.94
N ALA A 29 19.26 -50.97 -1.30
CA ALA A 29 17.97 -50.87 -1.90
C ALA A 29 18.14 -49.88 -3.08
N TYR A 30 18.42 -50.38 -4.23
CA TYR A 30 18.17 -49.66 -5.48
C TYR A 30 16.65 -49.42 -5.48
N ALA A 31 16.26 -48.33 -4.88
CA ALA A 31 14.93 -47.81 -5.04
C ALA A 31 14.75 -47.59 -6.54
N GLN A 32 14.01 -48.48 -7.19
CA GLN A 32 13.41 -48.20 -8.49
C GLN A 32 12.51 -46.97 -8.24
N GLY A 33 13.13 -45.78 -8.28
CA GLY A 33 12.42 -44.53 -8.12
C GLY A 33 11.31 -44.50 -9.15
N ALA A 34 10.08 -44.53 -8.68
CA ALA A 34 8.91 -44.40 -9.53
C ALA A 34 9.23 -43.27 -10.54
N ARG A 35 9.18 -43.60 -11.84
CA ARG A 35 9.48 -42.61 -12.89
C ARG A 35 8.39 -41.55 -12.79
N MET A 36 8.75 -40.38 -12.23
CA MET A 36 7.87 -39.24 -12.16
C MET A 36 7.51 -38.79 -13.57
N THR A 37 6.24 -38.67 -13.86
CA THR A 37 5.78 -38.17 -15.15
C THR A 37 6.04 -36.65 -15.25
N VAL A 38 6.09 -36.11 -16.47
CA VAL A 38 6.27 -34.68 -16.70
C VAL A 38 5.16 -33.87 -16.01
N ASP A 39 3.93 -34.36 -16.03
CA ASP A 39 2.80 -33.68 -15.39
C ASP A 39 2.92 -33.64 -13.86
N GLU A 40 3.35 -34.74 -13.25
CA GLU A 40 3.61 -34.76 -11.78
C GLU A 40 4.73 -33.80 -11.41
N PHE A 41 5.80 -33.75 -12.20
CA PHE A 41 6.90 -32.81 -11.99
C PHE A 41 6.44 -31.37 -12.11
N LEU A 42 5.71 -31.00 -13.17
CA LEU A 42 5.17 -29.67 -13.36
C LEU A 42 4.20 -29.27 -12.24
N ASN A 43 3.40 -30.20 -11.74
CA ASN A 43 2.52 -29.94 -10.59
C ASN A 43 3.31 -29.69 -9.30
N GLN A 44 4.43 -30.38 -9.08
CA GLN A 44 5.31 -30.09 -7.95
C GLN A 44 5.97 -28.72 -8.09
N VAL A 45 6.41 -28.34 -9.30
CA VAL A 45 6.95 -27.01 -9.58
C VAL A 45 5.92 -25.92 -9.29
N ARG A 46 4.67 -26.08 -9.74
CA ARG A 46 3.59 -25.13 -9.43
C ARG A 46 3.41 -24.93 -7.93
N LYS A 47 3.47 -26.00 -7.14
CA LYS A 47 3.28 -25.93 -5.68
C LYS A 47 4.50 -25.45 -4.92
N GLY A 48 5.70 -25.80 -5.38
CA GLY A 48 6.95 -25.58 -4.64
C GLY A 48 7.77 -24.37 -5.09
N HIS A 49 7.58 -23.90 -6.32
CA HIS A 49 8.42 -22.85 -6.88
C HIS A 49 7.98 -21.46 -6.39
N GLN A 50 8.85 -20.78 -5.63
CA GLN A 50 8.54 -19.47 -5.04
C GLN A 50 8.17 -18.39 -6.06
N GLY A 51 8.82 -18.39 -7.24
CA GLY A 51 8.50 -17.46 -8.32
C GLY A 51 7.09 -17.66 -8.88
N PHE A 52 6.60 -18.91 -8.93
CA PHE A 52 5.25 -19.21 -9.35
C PHE A 52 4.23 -18.70 -8.33
N GLN A 53 4.46 -18.96 -7.04
CA GLN A 53 3.62 -18.48 -5.95
C GLN A 53 3.61 -16.95 -5.87
N ALA A 54 4.76 -16.29 -6.05
CA ALA A 54 4.85 -14.83 -6.09
C ALA A 54 4.03 -14.23 -7.24
N SER A 55 4.12 -14.82 -8.43
CA SER A 55 3.33 -14.41 -9.59
C SER A 55 1.82 -14.60 -9.34
N GLU A 56 1.39 -15.70 -8.73
CA GLU A 56 0.00 -15.94 -8.35
C GLU A 56 -0.52 -14.87 -7.38
N LYS A 57 0.28 -14.54 -6.35
CA LYS A 57 -0.07 -13.46 -5.40
C LYS A 57 -0.13 -12.08 -6.06
N THR A 58 0.68 -11.82 -7.07
CA THR A 58 0.63 -10.56 -7.83
C THR A 58 -0.64 -10.49 -8.69
N ILE A 59 -1.08 -11.60 -9.27
CA ILE A 59 -2.37 -11.67 -9.99
C ILE A 59 -3.52 -11.42 -9.03
N GLU A 60 -3.56 -12.11 -7.89
CA GLU A 60 -4.58 -11.94 -6.85
C GLU A 60 -4.63 -10.49 -6.35
N ALA A 61 -3.48 -9.88 -6.08
CA ALA A 61 -3.40 -8.47 -5.70
C ALA A 61 -3.97 -7.53 -6.78
N SER A 62 -3.68 -7.81 -8.05
CA SER A 62 -4.23 -7.03 -9.17
C SER A 62 -5.76 -7.19 -9.29
N GLU A 63 -6.29 -8.37 -8.94
CA GLU A 63 -7.74 -8.59 -8.91
C GLU A 63 -8.43 -7.85 -7.76
N GLN A 64 -7.81 -7.85 -6.57
CA GLN A 64 -8.32 -7.08 -5.44
C GLN A 64 -8.33 -5.56 -5.71
N ARG A 65 -7.41 -5.08 -6.56
CA ARG A 65 -7.33 -3.69 -7.00
C ARG A 65 -8.23 -3.35 -8.19
N ALA A 66 -9.08 -4.26 -8.64
CA ALA A 66 -9.95 -4.05 -9.81
C ALA A 66 -10.88 -2.83 -9.70
N ASP A 67 -11.27 -2.45 -8.47
CA ASP A 67 -12.08 -1.26 -8.19
C ASP A 67 -11.27 0.04 -8.00
N GLU A 68 -9.94 -0.03 -8.03
CA GLU A 68 -9.07 1.14 -7.86
C GLU A 68 -9.37 2.29 -8.83
N PRO A 69 -9.67 2.02 -10.12
CA PRO A 69 -10.03 3.09 -11.06
C PRO A 69 -11.19 3.96 -10.59
N LYS A 70 -12.15 3.37 -9.87
CA LYS A 70 -13.36 4.06 -9.38
C LYS A 70 -13.13 4.84 -8.09
N LEU A 71 -11.97 4.68 -7.41
CA LEU A 71 -11.70 5.36 -6.14
C LEU A 71 -11.67 6.89 -6.29
N SER A 72 -11.25 7.39 -7.45
CA SER A 72 -11.19 8.82 -7.74
C SER A 72 -12.55 9.51 -7.74
N THR A 73 -13.62 8.75 -7.99
CA THR A 73 -15.01 9.26 -8.04
C THR A 73 -15.85 8.89 -6.82
N ARG A 74 -15.27 8.13 -5.87
CA ARG A 74 -15.95 7.82 -4.61
C ARG A 74 -15.93 9.03 -3.67
N PRO A 75 -16.95 9.19 -2.80
CA PRO A 75 -16.94 10.21 -1.76
C PRO A 75 -15.72 10.04 -0.84
N SER A 76 -15.05 11.12 -0.55
CA SER A 76 -13.93 11.17 0.39
C SER A 76 -14.22 12.11 1.54
N LEU A 77 -13.83 11.72 2.75
CA LEU A 77 -13.90 12.57 3.93
C LEU A 77 -12.65 13.45 3.99
N LEU A 78 -12.83 14.75 4.20
CA LEU A 78 -11.76 15.72 4.33
C LEU A 78 -11.75 16.28 5.74
N GLY A 79 -10.58 16.36 6.36
CA GLY A 79 -10.39 17.04 7.63
C GLY A 79 -9.09 17.82 7.56
N THR A 80 -9.14 19.13 7.91
CA THR A 80 -7.95 19.98 8.02
C THR A 80 -7.94 20.71 9.32
N ALA A 81 -6.77 20.87 9.92
CA ALA A 81 -6.53 21.71 11.07
C ALA A 81 -5.27 22.53 10.80
N GLN A 82 -5.35 23.82 10.95
CA GLN A 82 -4.25 24.73 10.69
C GLN A 82 -4.12 25.73 11.82
N TYR A 83 -2.91 25.96 12.28
CA TYR A 83 -2.56 27.04 13.18
C TYR A 83 -1.53 27.93 12.49
N LEU A 84 -1.84 29.23 12.40
CA LEU A 84 -0.97 30.25 11.85
C LEU A 84 -0.69 31.27 12.94
N ASN A 85 0.58 31.59 13.17
CA ASN A 85 1.00 32.69 14.01
C ASN A 85 1.97 33.56 13.19
N ASP A 86 1.46 34.65 12.67
CA ASP A 86 2.21 35.58 11.83
C ASP A 86 2.62 36.80 12.67
N LYS A 87 3.92 37.01 12.81
CA LYS A 87 4.53 38.11 13.56
C LYS A 87 5.24 39.12 12.63
N ARG A 88 4.89 39.10 11.35
CA ARG A 88 5.45 40.06 10.41
C ARG A 88 4.85 41.45 10.72
N GLU A 89 5.70 42.48 10.62
CA GLU A 89 5.23 43.88 10.70
C GLU A 89 4.12 44.08 9.68
N THR A 90 2.96 44.53 10.15
CA THR A 90 1.84 44.90 9.28
C THR A 90 2.07 46.28 8.76
N GLY A 91 1.72 46.54 7.49
CA GLY A 91 1.83 47.86 6.89
C GLY A 91 0.90 48.94 7.52
N SER A 92 0.12 48.56 8.54
CA SER A 92 -0.78 49.41 9.25
C SER A 92 -0.56 49.31 10.77
N PRO A 93 -0.10 50.36 11.44
CA PRO A 93 0.06 50.38 12.90
C PRO A 93 -1.24 50.12 13.68
N LEU A 94 -2.39 50.17 12.99
CA LEU A 94 -3.71 49.97 13.61
C LEU A 94 -4.06 48.51 13.81
N GLN A 95 -3.44 47.60 13.04
CA GLN A 95 -3.77 46.15 13.03
C GLN A 95 -2.94 45.32 14.02
N GLY A 96 -1.97 45.96 14.72
CA GLY A 96 -1.06 45.25 15.62
C GLY A 96 0.07 44.54 14.89
N ASP A 97 1.01 43.96 15.64
CA ASP A 97 2.25 43.39 15.14
C ASP A 97 2.16 41.83 14.96
N GLN A 98 1.00 41.27 15.24
CA GLN A 98 0.80 39.82 15.23
C GLN A 98 -0.61 39.48 14.79
N MET A 99 -0.72 38.43 13.97
CA MET A 99 -1.97 37.77 13.63
C MET A 99 -1.88 36.29 13.99
N ALA A 100 -2.76 35.85 14.86
CA ALA A 100 -2.89 34.43 15.17
C ALA A 100 -4.22 33.90 14.61
N SER A 101 -4.18 32.81 13.88
CA SER A 101 -5.37 32.18 13.33
C SER A 101 -5.35 30.69 13.57
N THR A 102 -6.47 30.16 14.02
CA THR A 102 -6.70 28.71 14.13
C THR A 102 -7.90 28.35 13.28
N SER A 103 -7.74 27.43 12.36
CA SER A 103 -8.82 26.98 11.48
C SER A 103 -8.99 25.47 11.53
N TYR A 104 -10.24 25.06 11.53
CA TYR A 104 -10.64 23.65 11.41
C TYR A 104 -11.65 23.53 10.27
N SER A 105 -11.52 22.49 9.47
CA SER A 105 -12.47 22.19 8.41
C SER A 105 -12.73 20.69 8.39
N LEU A 106 -13.99 20.32 8.31
CA LEU A 106 -14.44 18.93 8.16
C LEU A 106 -15.50 18.88 7.08
N GLY A 107 -15.44 17.87 6.20
CA GLY A 107 -16.44 17.75 5.17
C GLY A 107 -16.26 16.57 4.25
N VAL A 108 -17.07 16.55 3.21
CA VAL A 108 -17.10 15.51 2.18
C VAL A 108 -16.81 16.13 0.83
N LYS A 109 -16.00 15.45 0.05
CA LYS A 109 -15.70 15.76 -1.35
C LYS A 109 -16.07 14.57 -2.22
N GLN A 110 -16.68 14.85 -3.36
CA GLN A 110 -16.91 13.86 -4.41
C GLN A 110 -16.61 14.46 -5.78
N VAL A 111 -15.93 13.67 -6.61
CA VAL A 111 -15.74 13.95 -8.03
C VAL A 111 -16.65 12.99 -8.81
N THR A 112 -17.36 13.50 -9.78
CA THR A 112 -18.22 12.68 -10.65
C THR A 112 -17.47 12.25 -11.91
N ASP A 113 -17.96 11.20 -12.58
CA ASP A 113 -17.35 10.72 -13.83
C ASP A 113 -17.40 11.77 -14.95
N PHE A 114 -18.32 12.74 -14.88
CA PHE A 114 -18.37 13.84 -15.84
C PHE A 114 -17.56 15.07 -15.43
N GLY A 115 -16.70 14.95 -14.40
CA GLY A 115 -15.73 15.96 -14.02
C GLY A 115 -16.26 17.09 -13.15
N LEU A 116 -17.49 17.00 -12.61
CA LEU A 116 -17.97 17.90 -11.57
C LEU A 116 -17.38 17.48 -10.22
N GLU A 117 -16.73 18.41 -9.56
CA GLU A 117 -16.28 18.26 -8.18
C GLU A 117 -17.27 19.00 -7.24
N ALA A 118 -17.83 18.28 -6.28
CA ALA A 118 -18.68 18.83 -5.23
C ALA A 118 -17.99 18.67 -3.87
N LYS A 119 -17.95 19.76 -3.09
CA LYS A 119 -17.47 19.74 -1.71
C LYS A 119 -18.55 20.33 -0.81
N LEU A 120 -18.75 19.69 0.32
CA LEU A 120 -19.53 20.21 1.44
C LEU A 120 -18.61 20.24 2.65
N LEU A 121 -18.27 21.42 3.12
CA LEU A 121 -17.34 21.64 4.22
C LEU A 121 -18.03 22.41 5.33
N TYR A 122 -17.72 22.10 6.57
CA TYR A 122 -18.00 22.97 7.71
C TYR A 122 -16.68 23.55 8.18
N ASN A 123 -16.56 24.87 8.09
CA ASN A 123 -15.35 25.60 8.46
C ASN A 123 -15.56 26.29 9.80
N HIS A 124 -14.53 26.28 10.63
CA HIS A 124 -14.43 27.08 11.84
C HIS A 124 -13.07 27.78 11.82
N VAL A 125 -13.08 29.09 11.90
CA VAL A 125 -11.89 29.93 11.93
C VAL A 125 -11.97 30.85 13.15
N ASN A 126 -10.96 30.79 14.00
CA ASN A 126 -10.73 31.74 15.07
C ASN A 126 -9.54 32.62 14.69
N MET A 127 -9.73 33.93 14.75
CA MET A 127 -8.70 34.93 14.43
C MET A 127 -8.48 35.84 15.62
N ALA A 128 -7.24 36.01 16.02
CA ALA A 128 -6.81 36.92 17.05
C ALA A 128 -5.77 37.90 16.51
N LEU A 129 -5.91 39.17 16.85
CA LEU A 129 -5.04 40.29 16.49
C LEU A 129 -4.42 40.87 17.76
N PRO A 130 -3.45 40.22 18.39
CA PRO A 130 -2.77 40.75 19.58
C PRO A 130 -2.05 42.05 19.26
N GLY A 131 -2.13 43.01 20.15
CA GLY A 131 -1.50 44.32 19.97
C GLY A 131 -2.28 45.29 19.07
N ALA A 132 -3.40 44.89 18.47
CA ALA A 132 -4.24 45.83 17.72
C ALA A 132 -4.85 46.90 18.60
N ASN A 133 -4.92 48.13 18.08
CA ASN A 133 -5.51 49.25 18.80
C ASN A 133 -7.04 49.12 18.82
N THR A 134 -7.62 48.87 19.98
CA THR A 134 -9.06 48.64 20.18
C THR A 134 -9.94 49.84 19.83
N ALA A 135 -9.38 51.07 19.75
CA ALA A 135 -10.11 52.23 19.27
C ALA A 135 -10.45 52.17 17.78
N PHE A 136 -9.64 51.43 17.00
CA PHE A 136 -9.81 51.30 15.55
C PHE A 136 -10.22 49.90 15.13
N VAL A 137 -9.86 48.88 15.92
CA VAL A 137 -10.21 47.49 15.72
C VAL A 137 -10.97 46.97 16.93
N PRO A 138 -12.32 47.18 16.99
CA PRO A 138 -13.11 46.89 18.18
C PRO A 138 -13.11 45.42 18.57
N LEU A 139 -12.95 44.53 17.59
CA LEU A 139 -12.92 43.08 17.78
C LEU A 139 -11.52 42.52 17.45
N THR A 140 -10.70 42.37 18.48
CA THR A 140 -9.34 41.84 18.36
C THR A 140 -9.30 40.30 18.38
N ASN A 141 -10.41 39.67 18.74
CA ASN A 141 -10.59 38.21 18.69
C ASN A 141 -12.01 37.92 18.22
N TYR A 142 -12.13 37.19 17.14
CA TYR A 142 -13.41 36.78 16.60
C TYR A 142 -13.32 35.40 15.94
N TYR A 143 -14.45 34.74 15.82
CA TYR A 143 -14.56 33.47 15.13
C TYR A 143 -15.65 33.52 14.06
N THR A 144 -15.43 32.76 13.01
CA THR A 144 -16.40 32.55 11.95
C THR A 144 -16.61 31.05 11.77
N SER A 145 -17.87 30.62 11.75
CA SER A 145 -18.21 29.21 11.53
C SER A 145 -19.38 29.11 10.57
N GLY A 146 -19.33 28.13 9.70
CA GLY A 146 -20.43 27.87 8.79
C GLY A 146 -20.18 26.79 7.77
N PRO A 147 -21.27 26.30 7.15
CA PRO A 147 -21.18 25.39 6.03
C PRO A 147 -20.73 26.13 4.76
N VAL A 148 -19.91 25.49 3.96
CA VAL A 148 -19.48 25.94 2.63
C VAL A 148 -19.78 24.84 1.63
N VAL A 149 -20.53 25.18 0.58
CA VAL A 149 -20.75 24.31 -0.57
C VAL A 149 -19.95 24.85 -1.74
N GLU A 150 -19.11 24.03 -2.30
CA GLU A 150 -18.27 24.37 -3.44
C GLU A 150 -18.57 23.39 -4.59
N LEU A 151 -18.94 23.92 -5.74
CA LEU A 151 -19.14 23.17 -6.96
C LEU A 151 -18.16 23.68 -8.02
N THR A 152 -17.31 22.80 -8.51
CA THR A 152 -16.29 23.14 -9.51
C THR A 152 -16.44 22.26 -10.72
N GLN A 153 -16.65 22.87 -11.90
CA GLN A 153 -16.67 22.18 -13.20
C GLN A 153 -15.50 22.65 -14.04
N SER A 154 -14.65 21.72 -14.44
CA SER A 154 -13.60 22.03 -15.41
C SER A 154 -14.20 22.22 -16.81
N LEU A 155 -13.94 23.38 -17.41
CA LEU A 155 -14.44 23.71 -18.75
C LEU A 155 -13.39 23.47 -19.84
N GLY A 156 -12.20 23.03 -19.51
CA GLY A 156 -11.11 22.76 -20.42
C GLY A 156 -10.71 21.28 -20.43
N ARG A 157 -9.55 20.97 -19.87
CA ARG A 157 -8.90 19.67 -19.93
C ARG A 157 -9.78 18.50 -19.48
N ASN A 158 -10.60 18.69 -18.43
CA ASN A 158 -11.54 17.67 -17.94
C ASN A 158 -12.99 17.95 -18.31
N TRP A 159 -13.22 18.51 -19.51
CA TRP A 159 -14.58 18.73 -20.02
C TRP A 159 -15.36 17.42 -20.11
N LEU A 160 -16.55 17.39 -19.52
CA LEU A 160 -17.40 16.19 -19.41
C LEU A 160 -16.68 14.96 -18.83
N GLY A 161 -15.67 15.16 -18.00
CA GLY A 161 -14.94 14.07 -17.34
C GLY A 161 -13.92 13.33 -18.21
N ALA A 162 -13.57 13.85 -19.36
CA ALA A 162 -12.68 13.18 -20.30
C ALA A 162 -11.34 12.75 -19.66
N GLU A 163 -10.73 13.61 -18.85
CA GLU A 163 -9.50 13.28 -18.11
C GLU A 163 -9.75 12.23 -17.02
N THR A 164 -10.87 12.35 -16.28
CA THR A 164 -11.23 11.42 -15.22
C THR A 164 -11.41 10.01 -15.78
N VAL A 165 -12.16 9.87 -16.87
CA VAL A 165 -12.39 8.59 -17.55
C VAL A 165 -11.09 8.04 -18.15
N ALA A 166 -10.28 8.90 -18.77
CA ALA A 166 -8.98 8.51 -19.33
C ALA A 166 -8.05 7.97 -18.23
N ALA A 167 -7.99 8.63 -17.07
CA ALA A 167 -7.18 8.18 -15.93
C ALA A 167 -7.67 6.82 -15.39
N GLN A 168 -8.99 6.62 -15.29
CA GLN A 168 -9.56 5.32 -14.89
C GLN A 168 -9.19 4.21 -15.88
N ASN A 169 -9.27 4.50 -17.19
CA ASN A 169 -8.90 3.56 -18.23
C ASN A 169 -7.40 3.21 -18.21
N VAL A 170 -6.53 4.17 -17.92
CA VAL A 170 -5.08 3.91 -17.75
C VAL A 170 -4.83 2.96 -16.59
N ILE A 171 -5.44 3.19 -15.43
CA ILE A 171 -5.28 2.31 -14.26
C ILE A 171 -5.79 0.91 -14.57
N SER A 172 -6.99 0.78 -15.15
CA SER A 172 -7.58 -0.52 -15.49
C SER A 172 -6.74 -1.28 -16.52
N SER A 173 -6.21 -0.58 -17.53
CA SER A 173 -5.32 -1.16 -18.53
C SER A 173 -4.00 -1.61 -17.91
N GLN A 174 -3.44 -0.85 -16.96
CA GLN A 174 -2.22 -1.23 -16.24
C GLN A 174 -2.43 -2.47 -15.39
N LEU A 175 -3.56 -2.58 -14.68
CA LEU A 175 -3.90 -3.78 -13.90
C LEU A 175 -4.04 -5.02 -14.80
N ASN A 176 -4.68 -4.88 -15.95
CA ASN A 176 -4.80 -5.96 -16.93
C ASN A 176 -3.44 -6.35 -17.52
N ALA A 177 -2.60 -5.37 -17.87
CA ALA A 177 -1.24 -5.62 -18.35
C ALA A 177 -0.40 -6.38 -17.31
N ASN A 178 -0.52 -6.03 -16.04
CA ASN A 178 0.14 -6.76 -14.95
C ASN A 178 -0.33 -8.22 -14.87
N LYS A 179 -1.65 -8.46 -14.92
CA LYS A 179 -2.23 -9.82 -14.90
C LYS A 179 -1.74 -10.66 -16.08
N PHE A 180 -1.75 -10.13 -17.29
CA PHE A 180 -1.25 -10.82 -18.47
C PHE A 180 0.26 -11.07 -18.40
N GLY A 181 1.03 -10.08 -17.92
CA GLY A 181 2.47 -10.21 -17.73
C GLY A 181 2.82 -11.32 -16.73
N GLU A 182 2.13 -11.38 -15.60
CA GLU A 182 2.34 -12.42 -14.60
C GLU A 182 1.88 -13.82 -15.11
N SER A 183 0.77 -13.89 -15.83
CA SER A 183 0.34 -15.14 -16.47
C SER A 183 1.34 -15.64 -17.51
N TYR A 184 1.98 -14.72 -18.24
CA TYR A 184 3.05 -15.07 -19.17
C TYR A 184 4.29 -15.59 -18.42
N LYS A 185 4.71 -14.96 -17.33
CA LYS A 185 5.81 -15.43 -16.47
C LYS A 185 5.55 -16.84 -15.95
N GLN A 186 4.33 -17.14 -15.50
CA GLN A 186 3.96 -18.48 -15.05
C GLN A 186 4.14 -19.54 -16.16
N LYS A 187 3.69 -19.23 -17.37
CA LYS A 187 3.89 -20.11 -18.54
C LYS A 187 5.38 -20.29 -18.85
N GLN A 188 6.17 -19.24 -18.74
CA GLN A 188 7.61 -19.29 -18.96
C GLN A 188 8.31 -20.16 -17.90
N PHE A 189 7.93 -20.07 -16.62
CA PHE A 189 8.45 -20.95 -15.57
C PHE A 189 8.13 -22.42 -15.85
N LEU A 190 6.92 -22.73 -16.29
CA LEU A 190 6.55 -24.11 -16.64
C LEU A 190 7.33 -24.63 -17.85
N ALA A 191 7.50 -23.82 -18.89
CA ALA A 191 8.27 -24.20 -20.06
C ALA A 191 9.76 -24.44 -19.73
N GLN A 192 10.34 -23.62 -18.84
CA GLN A 192 11.71 -23.83 -18.34
C GLN A 192 11.82 -25.13 -17.52
N ALA A 193 10.85 -25.39 -16.65
CA ALA A 193 10.80 -26.60 -15.84
C ALA A 193 10.67 -27.87 -16.74
N GLU A 194 9.79 -27.81 -17.73
CA GLU A 194 9.62 -28.90 -18.71
C GLU A 194 10.92 -29.16 -19.50
N SER A 195 11.58 -28.12 -19.97
CA SER A 195 12.88 -28.23 -20.64
C SER A 195 13.93 -28.86 -19.72
N ALA A 196 13.96 -28.50 -18.44
CA ALA A 196 14.88 -29.13 -17.48
C ALA A 196 14.57 -30.60 -17.23
N TYR A 197 13.28 -30.97 -17.16
CA TYR A 197 12.85 -32.35 -17.03
C TYR A 197 13.35 -33.22 -18.20
N TRP A 198 13.15 -32.77 -19.45
CA TRP A 198 13.58 -33.51 -20.62
C TRP A 198 15.10 -33.62 -20.75
N ARG A 199 15.84 -32.56 -20.37
CA ARG A 199 17.31 -32.61 -20.30
C ARG A 199 17.78 -33.69 -19.31
N LEU A 200 17.14 -33.74 -18.13
CA LEU A 200 17.48 -34.78 -17.14
C LEU A 200 17.11 -36.19 -17.63
N ALA A 201 15.96 -36.35 -18.28
CA ALA A 201 15.54 -37.64 -18.83
C ALA A 201 16.54 -38.15 -19.86
N ILE A 202 16.95 -37.29 -20.81
CA ILE A 202 17.96 -37.65 -21.83
C ILE A 202 19.31 -37.99 -21.18
N ALA A 203 19.76 -37.19 -20.19
CA ALA A 203 21.04 -37.44 -19.53
C ALA A 203 21.08 -38.73 -18.71
N ARG A 204 19.93 -39.32 -18.36
CA ARG A 204 19.83 -40.62 -17.65
C ARG A 204 19.84 -41.80 -18.58
N GLU A 205 19.50 -41.61 -19.84
CA GLU A 205 19.45 -42.65 -20.86
C GLU A 205 20.75 -42.74 -21.69
N ALA A 206 21.60 -41.68 -21.63
CA ALA A 206 22.93 -41.65 -22.25
C ALA A 206 24.01 -42.25 -21.34
#